data_647d69c8de797b1a919186217c120111
#
_entry.id   647d69c8de797b1a919186217c120111
#
_cell.length_a   1.000
_cell.length_b   1.000
_cell.length_c   1.000
_cell.angle_alpha   90.00
_cell.angle_beta   90.00
_cell.angle_gamma   90.00
#
_symmetry.space_group_name_H-M   'P 1'
#
loop_
_entity.id
_entity.type
_entity.pdbx_description
1 polymer ?
#
loop_
_entity_poly.entity_id
_entity_poly.type
_entity_poly.pdbx_seq_one_letter_code
_entity_poly.pdbx_strand_id
1 'polypeptide(L)'
;MENKEKIKQRMLQDSFSIINEYDDPPNEMFSDHNHPGDQLLVVLKGSISITTNGKASILKPGDEMFFPAKVMHSAQVGPEGCLYLDGERPAA
;
A
#
# COMPACT_ATOMS: atom_id res chain seq x y z
N MET A 1 -11.07 -12.00 5.98
CA MET A 1 -10.63 -10.79 5.25
C MET A 1 -11.70 -10.41 4.22
N GLU A 2 -11.92 -9.13 4.02
CA GLU A 2 -12.78 -8.65 2.94
C GLU A 2 -12.31 -9.19 1.59
N ASN A 3 -13.24 -9.43 0.66
CA ASN A 3 -12.83 -9.76 -0.69
C ASN A 3 -12.36 -8.49 -1.43
N LYS A 4 -11.61 -8.69 -2.49
CA LYS A 4 -10.97 -7.62 -3.25
C LYS A 4 -11.97 -6.58 -3.76
N GLU A 5 -13.13 -7.02 -4.24
CA GLU A 5 -14.12 -6.10 -4.78
C GLU A 5 -14.72 -5.19 -3.70
N LYS A 6 -14.96 -5.72 -2.51
CA LYS A 6 -15.44 -4.91 -1.39
C LYS A 6 -14.38 -3.90 -0.94
N ILE A 7 -13.12 -4.31 -0.93
CA ILE A 7 -12.01 -3.40 -0.60
C ILE A 7 -11.97 -2.25 -1.60
N LYS A 8 -12.05 -2.55 -2.91
CA LYS A 8 -12.08 -1.52 -3.95
C LYS A 8 -13.25 -0.57 -3.78
N GLN A 9 -14.45 -1.09 -3.49
CA GLN A 9 -15.62 -0.25 -3.26
C GLN A 9 -15.41 0.69 -2.09
N ARG A 10 -14.85 0.20 -0.99
CA ARG A 10 -14.55 0.99 0.19
C ARG A 10 -13.52 2.09 -0.14
N MET A 11 -12.50 1.76 -0.91
CA MET A 11 -11.49 2.72 -1.34
C MET A 11 -12.12 3.82 -2.21
N LEU A 12 -12.99 3.45 -3.16
CA LEU A 12 -13.68 4.42 -4.00
C LEU A 12 -14.58 5.34 -3.18
N GLN A 13 -15.28 4.80 -2.18
CA GLN A 13 -16.12 5.60 -1.29
C GLN A 13 -15.30 6.60 -0.49
N ASP A 14 -14.04 6.30 -0.23
CA ASP A 14 -13.11 7.19 0.47
C ASP A 14 -12.26 8.02 -0.52
N SER A 15 -12.75 8.17 -1.73
CA SER A 15 -12.20 9.02 -2.79
C SER A 15 -10.86 8.57 -3.39
N PHE A 16 -10.43 7.34 -3.13
CA PHE A 16 -9.26 6.78 -3.81
C PHE A 16 -9.70 6.31 -5.20
N SER A 17 -9.73 7.25 -6.15
CA SER A 17 -10.28 7.01 -7.49
C SER A 17 -9.32 6.30 -8.43
N ILE A 18 -8.02 6.31 -8.12
CA ILE A 18 -7.01 5.60 -8.90
C ILE A 18 -6.57 4.40 -8.05
N ILE A 19 -6.95 3.20 -8.49
CA ILE A 19 -6.64 1.98 -7.77
C ILE A 19 -5.90 1.03 -8.70
N ASN A 20 -4.66 0.68 -8.33
CA ASN A 20 -3.84 -0.27 -9.05
C ASN A 20 -3.65 -1.52 -8.22
N GLU A 21 -3.53 -2.65 -8.88
CA GLU A 21 -3.20 -3.92 -8.25
C GLU A 21 -1.80 -4.33 -8.67
N TYR A 22 -0.94 -4.63 -7.70
CA TYR A 22 0.44 -5.03 -7.95
C TYR A 22 0.70 -6.40 -7.36
N ASP A 23 1.45 -7.20 -8.09
CA ASP A 23 1.93 -8.51 -7.65
C ASP A 23 3.44 -8.49 -7.74
N ASP A 24 4.09 -8.05 -6.68
CA ASP A 24 5.52 -7.83 -6.66
C ASP A 24 6.28 -9.07 -6.21
N PRO A 25 7.44 -9.35 -6.83
CA PRO A 25 8.22 -10.54 -6.52
C PRO A 25 8.84 -10.48 -5.13
N PRO A 26 9.24 -11.66 -4.58
CA PRO A 26 9.89 -11.72 -3.27
C PRO A 26 11.10 -10.81 -3.18
N ASN A 27 11.23 -10.15 -2.04
CA ASN A 27 12.39 -9.36 -1.64
C ASN A 27 12.67 -8.12 -2.48
N GLU A 28 11.74 -7.72 -3.36
CA GLU A 28 11.90 -6.48 -4.12
C GLU A 28 11.96 -5.28 -3.17
N MET A 29 12.87 -4.34 -3.46
CA MET A 29 13.08 -3.17 -2.63
C MET A 29 12.68 -1.90 -3.37
N PHE A 30 12.02 -1.00 -2.64
CA PHE A 30 11.66 0.33 -3.12
C PHE A 30 12.34 1.35 -2.23
N SER A 31 13.23 2.18 -2.81
CA SER A 31 13.94 3.22 -2.07
C SER A 31 12.97 4.32 -1.62
N ASP A 32 13.45 5.19 -0.74
CA ASP A 32 12.65 6.31 -0.23
C ASP A 32 12.03 7.10 -1.38
N HIS A 33 10.73 7.32 -1.28
CA HIS A 33 9.97 8.09 -2.26
C HIS A 33 8.72 8.66 -1.60
N ASN A 34 8.06 9.57 -2.30
CA ASN A 34 6.78 10.11 -1.85
C ASN A 34 5.85 10.28 -3.06
N HIS A 35 4.61 10.61 -2.76
CA HIS A 35 3.58 10.84 -3.77
C HIS A 35 2.94 12.20 -3.56
N PRO A 36 2.48 12.88 -4.63
CA PRO A 36 1.85 14.19 -4.49
C PRO A 36 0.48 14.15 -3.82
N GLY A 37 -0.19 13.00 -3.87
CA GLY A 37 -1.49 12.80 -3.23
C GLY A 37 -1.43 11.81 -2.08
N ASP A 38 -2.58 11.60 -1.44
CA ASP A 38 -2.71 10.59 -0.41
C ASP A 38 -2.70 9.19 -1.04
N GLN A 39 -2.18 8.21 -0.31
CA GLN A 39 -2.07 6.84 -0.77
C GLN A 39 -2.60 5.88 0.29
N LEU A 40 -3.32 4.85 -0.14
CA LEU A 40 -3.76 3.75 0.73
C LEU A 40 -3.29 2.43 0.12
N LEU A 41 -2.56 1.65 0.90
CA LEU A 41 -2.06 0.34 0.51
C LEU A 41 -2.78 -0.73 1.31
N VAL A 42 -3.35 -1.72 0.63
CA VAL A 42 -4.07 -2.84 1.26
C VAL A 42 -3.47 -4.16 0.78
N VAL A 43 -2.94 -4.96 1.69
CA VAL A 43 -2.31 -6.23 1.35
C VAL A 43 -3.35 -7.32 1.18
N LEU A 44 -3.26 -8.06 0.08
CA LEU A 44 -4.16 -9.17 -0.24
C LEU A 44 -3.50 -10.54 0.01
N LYS A 45 -2.21 -10.67 -0.36
CA LYS A 45 -1.43 -11.90 -0.17
C LYS A 45 0.02 -11.55 0.12
N GLY A 46 0.72 -12.43 0.84
CA GLY A 46 2.13 -12.22 1.14
C GLY A 46 2.35 -11.16 2.21
N SER A 47 3.42 -10.42 2.08
CA SER A 47 3.75 -9.38 3.06
C SER A 47 4.64 -8.31 2.45
N ILE A 48 4.64 -7.14 3.09
CA ILE A 48 5.50 -6.03 2.71
C ILE A 48 5.85 -5.24 3.97
N SER A 49 7.13 -4.88 4.09
CA SER A 49 7.61 -4.04 5.18
C SER A 49 7.68 -2.60 4.68
N ILE A 50 7.05 -1.68 5.40
CA ILE A 50 7.06 -0.25 5.05
C ILE A 50 7.80 0.49 6.14
N THR A 51 8.75 1.35 5.73
CA THR A 51 9.48 2.21 6.66
C THR A 51 9.14 3.66 6.40
N THR A 52 8.68 4.35 7.44
CA THR A 52 8.36 5.78 7.38
C THR A 52 8.75 6.40 8.72
N ASN A 53 9.39 7.58 8.66
CA ASN A 53 9.89 8.28 9.84
C ASN A 53 10.78 7.38 10.70
N GLY A 54 11.62 6.54 10.07
CA GLY A 54 12.53 5.63 10.76
C GLY A 54 11.87 4.43 11.41
N LYS A 55 10.55 4.23 11.23
CA LYS A 55 9.82 3.13 11.83
C LYS A 55 9.34 2.15 10.77
N ALA A 56 9.70 0.87 10.93
CA ALA A 56 9.27 -0.19 10.03
C ALA A 56 7.99 -0.86 10.54
N SER A 57 7.07 -1.15 9.61
CA SER A 57 5.83 -1.88 9.89
C SER A 57 5.70 -2.99 8.87
N ILE A 58 5.39 -4.21 9.33
CA ILE A 58 5.14 -5.35 8.45
C ILE A 58 3.65 -5.48 8.23
N LEU A 59 3.23 -5.39 6.97
CA LEU A 59 1.83 -5.54 6.58
C LEU A 59 1.61 -6.94 6.04
N LYS A 60 0.56 -7.59 6.51
CA LYS A 60 0.14 -8.96 6.15
C LYS A 60 -1.25 -8.89 5.52
N PRO A 61 -1.75 -10.00 4.96
CA PRO A 61 -3.08 -9.99 4.34
C PRO A 61 -4.15 -9.42 5.27
N GLY A 62 -4.89 -8.44 4.75
CA GLY A 62 -5.90 -7.71 5.51
C GLY A 62 -5.42 -6.44 6.16
N ASP A 63 -4.11 -6.26 6.30
CA ASP A 63 -3.56 -5.02 6.84
C ASP A 63 -3.55 -3.93 5.79
N GLU A 64 -3.64 -2.69 6.25
CA GLU A 64 -3.58 -1.54 5.35
C GLU A 64 -2.80 -0.40 6.01
N MET A 65 -2.27 0.50 5.18
CA MET A 65 -1.54 1.65 5.65
C MET A 65 -1.88 2.87 4.80
N PHE A 66 -2.17 3.98 5.48
CA PHE A 66 -2.43 5.26 4.86
C PHE A 66 -1.17 6.12 4.88
N PHE A 67 -0.84 6.69 3.72
CA PHE A 67 0.28 7.63 3.58
C PHE A 67 -0.28 9.00 3.21
N PRO A 68 -0.19 10.00 4.11
CA PRO A 68 -0.53 11.36 3.73
C PRO A 68 0.35 11.83 2.58
N ALA A 69 -0.17 12.75 1.77
CA ALA A 69 0.57 13.33 0.66
C ALA A 69 1.97 13.78 1.07
N LYS A 70 2.97 13.50 0.23
CA LYS A 70 4.37 13.94 0.36
C LYS A 70 5.17 13.28 1.49
N VAL A 71 4.57 12.35 2.25
CA VAL A 71 5.31 11.64 3.30
C VAL A 71 6.26 10.64 2.65
N MET A 72 7.54 10.72 3.03
CA MET A 72 8.56 9.79 2.52
C MET A 72 8.38 8.41 3.13
N HIS A 73 8.51 7.39 2.30
CA HIS A 73 8.49 6.00 2.75
C HIS A 73 9.33 5.12 1.83
N SER A 74 9.80 4.01 2.36
CA SER A 74 10.48 2.96 1.62
C SER A 74 9.80 1.64 1.90
N ALA A 75 10.09 0.62 1.09
CA ALA A 75 9.44 -0.65 1.24
C ALA A 75 10.34 -1.81 0.85
N GLN A 76 10.08 -2.97 1.44
CA GLN A 76 10.69 -4.23 1.01
C GLN A 76 9.61 -5.31 1.02
N VAL A 77 9.43 -5.94 -0.13
CA VAL A 77 8.51 -7.07 -0.28
C VAL A 77 9.03 -8.25 0.53
N GLY A 78 8.13 -8.97 1.18
CA GLY A 78 8.52 -10.12 2.00
C GLY A 78 8.99 -11.32 1.17
N PRO A 79 9.41 -12.40 1.85
CA PRO A 79 10.01 -13.55 1.17
C PRO A 79 9.05 -14.35 0.28
N GLU A 80 7.76 -14.13 0.41
CA GLU A 80 6.73 -14.81 -0.39
C GLU A 80 6.16 -13.94 -1.50
N GLY A 81 6.70 -12.72 -1.67
CA GLY A 81 6.09 -11.74 -2.55
C GLY A 81 4.96 -10.99 -1.87
N CYS A 82 4.32 -10.10 -2.60
CA CYS A 82 3.17 -9.35 -2.08
C CYS A 82 2.22 -8.98 -3.20
N LEU A 83 0.96 -9.38 -3.03
CA LEU A 83 -0.14 -8.92 -3.86
C LEU A 83 -0.90 -7.87 -3.07
N TYR A 84 -1.04 -6.67 -3.62
CA TYR A 84 -1.68 -5.58 -2.89
C TYR A 84 -2.39 -4.60 -3.82
N LEU A 85 -3.31 -3.86 -3.23
CA LEU A 85 -3.98 -2.73 -3.89
C LEU A 85 -3.33 -1.44 -3.43
N ASP A 86 -3.12 -0.54 -4.37
CA ASP A 86 -2.55 0.79 -4.14
C ASP A 86 -3.55 1.82 -4.65
N GLY A 87 -4.16 2.55 -3.72
CA GLY A 87 -5.12 3.59 -4.05
C GLY A 87 -4.49 4.97 -3.89
N GLU A 88 -4.84 5.88 -4.79
CA GLU A 88 -4.37 7.25 -4.73
C GLU A 88 -5.55 8.22 -4.88
N ARG A 89 -5.43 9.36 -4.20
CA ARG A 89 -6.38 10.46 -4.31
C ARG A 89 -5.63 11.78 -4.18
N PRO A 90 -6.19 12.89 -4.71
CA PRO A 90 -5.57 14.21 -4.53
C PRO A 90 -5.41 14.54 -3.04
N ALA A 91 -4.37 15.28 -2.70
CA ALA A 91 -4.18 15.79 -1.35
C ALA A 91 -5.34 16.70 -0.96
N ALA A 92 -5.75 16.60 0.30
CA ALA A 92 -6.83 17.44 0.83
C ALA A 92 -6.36 18.89 1.00
#